data_7855ec6f405a267ae0edeec910286476
#
_entry.id   7855ec6f405a267ae0edeec910286476
#
_cell.length_a   1.000
_cell.length_b   1.000
_cell.length_c   1.000
_cell.angle_alpha   90.00
_cell.angle_beta   90.00
_cell.angle_gamma   90.00
#
_symmetry.space_group_name_H-M   'P 1'
#
loop_
_entity.id
_entity.type
_entity.pdbx_description
1 polymer ?
#
loop_
_entity_poly.entity_id
_entity_poly.type
_entity_poly.pdbx_seq_one_letter_code
_entity_poly.pdbx_strand_id
1 'polypeptide(L)'
;MKRAVFTIISLISTLLTVAQESQTAYNFLRLPVSAHVAALGGDNISIIEDDATLIFHNPALINDVSDRTINLNYMTYMEGAKTASAAFVKAAGERGTWGVSAQYMDYGTMKEVSWDNTQLGEFSARDIAVAGSYAYALSNRFSGGITARFITSHIASYHSMAVGIDLGLNYYLEESELSISAVAKNLGGQIKAYDDEFERIPLDLQVGFSKRLLNSPLRFSATMSRLNDWSYGIGKHLSVGADLILSPTIYLAAGYNFRRASEMKISDSEGESSHSAGLSLGGGLSLERFKLHIGYAKYHVSANSLIINVSYTL
;
A
#
# COMPACT_ATOMS: atom_id res chain seq x y z
N MET A 1 -10.63 -26.21 -21.12
CA MET A 1 -9.79 -25.92 -19.94
C MET A 1 -8.30 -25.79 -20.26
N LYS A 2 -7.59 -26.81 -20.80
CA LYS A 2 -6.14 -26.73 -21.08
C LYS A 2 -5.74 -25.54 -21.99
N ARG A 3 -6.53 -25.23 -23.04
CA ARG A 3 -6.26 -24.09 -23.95
C ARG A 3 -6.45 -22.72 -23.27
N ALA A 4 -7.45 -22.56 -22.40
CA ALA A 4 -7.67 -21.34 -21.64
C ALA A 4 -6.54 -21.09 -20.63
N VAL A 5 -6.06 -22.12 -19.93
CA VAL A 5 -4.92 -22.04 -19.01
C VAL A 5 -3.65 -21.67 -19.76
N PHE A 6 -3.40 -22.24 -20.96
CA PHE A 6 -2.25 -21.91 -21.79
C PHE A 6 -2.28 -20.46 -22.31
N THR A 7 -3.48 -19.98 -22.67
CA THR A 7 -3.67 -18.58 -23.10
C THR A 7 -3.45 -17.59 -21.94
N ILE A 8 -3.92 -17.93 -20.73
CA ILE A 8 -3.70 -17.12 -19.53
C ILE A 8 -2.21 -17.10 -19.15
N ILE A 9 -1.53 -18.26 -19.20
CA ILE A 9 -0.08 -18.33 -18.94
C ILE A 9 0.71 -17.57 -19.99
N SER A 10 0.32 -17.63 -21.27
CA SER A 10 0.96 -16.88 -22.36
C SER A 10 0.72 -15.36 -22.21
N LEU A 11 -0.48 -14.93 -21.77
CA LEU A 11 -0.75 -13.52 -21.48
C LEU A 11 0.07 -13.01 -20.29
N ILE A 12 0.24 -13.84 -19.26
CA ILE A 12 1.06 -13.51 -18.08
C ILE A 12 2.55 -13.43 -18.47
N SER A 13 3.03 -14.32 -19.35
CA SER A 13 4.45 -14.29 -19.77
C SER A 13 4.80 -13.08 -20.64
N THR A 14 3.87 -12.52 -21.40
CA THR A 14 4.10 -11.28 -22.15
C THR A 14 4.16 -10.02 -21.29
N LEU A 15 3.60 -10.06 -20.05
CA LEU A 15 3.70 -8.98 -19.07
C LEU A 15 5.05 -8.96 -18.33
N LEU A 16 5.86 -10.02 -18.43
CA LEU A 16 7.11 -10.17 -17.70
C LEU A 16 8.37 -9.70 -18.47
N THR A 17 8.23 -9.16 -19.67
CA THR A 17 9.38 -8.90 -20.55
C THR A 17 9.92 -7.47 -20.55
N VAL A 18 9.72 -6.67 -19.50
CA VAL A 18 10.37 -5.35 -19.42
C VAL A 18 10.95 -5.14 -18.03
N ALA A 19 12.11 -5.73 -17.78
CA ALA A 19 12.94 -5.45 -16.61
C ALA A 19 13.98 -4.38 -16.98
N GLN A 20 13.59 -3.13 -16.96
CA GLN A 20 14.48 -2.01 -16.73
C GLN A 20 13.84 -1.18 -15.63
N GLU A 21 14.63 -0.72 -14.65
CA GLU A 21 14.17 0.26 -13.66
C GLU A 21 13.63 1.48 -14.40
N SER A 22 12.40 1.38 -14.88
CA SER A 22 11.74 2.51 -15.49
C SER A 22 11.34 3.43 -14.35
N GLN A 23 11.82 4.66 -14.41
CA GLN A 23 11.26 5.73 -13.60
C GLN A 23 9.75 5.70 -13.78
N THR A 24 9.04 5.49 -12.68
CA THR A 24 7.59 5.49 -12.67
C THR A 24 7.09 6.80 -12.10
N ALA A 25 6.07 7.39 -12.70
CA ALA A 25 5.32 8.49 -12.11
C ALA A 25 4.48 7.99 -10.92
N TYR A 26 3.96 8.93 -10.11
CA TYR A 26 3.00 8.68 -9.02
C TYR A 26 3.48 7.69 -7.96
N ASN A 27 4.75 7.74 -7.58
CA ASN A 27 5.33 6.81 -6.59
C ASN A 27 4.72 6.93 -5.18
N PHE A 28 3.95 7.99 -4.90
CA PHE A 28 3.17 8.11 -3.67
C PHE A 28 2.16 6.96 -3.48
N LEU A 29 1.71 6.31 -4.57
CA LEU A 29 0.84 5.12 -4.53
C LEU A 29 1.50 3.89 -3.91
N ARG A 30 2.83 3.89 -3.74
CA ARG A 30 3.59 2.83 -3.06
C ARG A 30 3.70 3.04 -1.56
N LEU A 31 3.37 4.23 -1.06
CA LEU A 31 3.39 4.50 0.37
C LEU A 31 2.20 3.80 1.05
N PRO A 32 2.42 3.15 2.21
CA PRO A 32 1.32 2.56 2.95
C PRO A 32 0.40 3.65 3.50
N VAL A 33 -0.89 3.41 3.42
CA VAL A 33 -1.93 4.27 4.01
C VAL A 33 -2.32 3.74 5.39
N SER A 34 -2.41 2.42 5.55
CA SER A 34 -2.70 1.80 6.83
C SER A 34 -1.50 1.87 7.77
N ALA A 35 -1.70 2.39 8.99
CA ALA A 35 -0.70 2.38 10.05
C ALA A 35 -0.36 0.96 10.48
N HIS A 36 -1.35 0.05 10.49
CA HIS A 36 -1.13 -1.35 10.81
C HIS A 36 -0.28 -2.05 9.73
N VAL A 37 -0.64 -1.89 8.45
CA VAL A 37 0.18 -2.41 7.34
C VAL A 37 1.59 -1.82 7.38
N ALA A 38 1.74 -0.52 7.67
CA ALA A 38 3.05 0.12 7.82
C ALA A 38 3.87 -0.54 8.93
N ALA A 39 3.26 -0.83 10.08
CA ALA A 39 3.89 -1.53 11.21
C ALA A 39 4.32 -2.96 10.86
N LEU A 40 3.61 -3.64 9.94
CA LEU A 40 3.93 -4.98 9.45
C LEU A 40 4.92 -5.01 8.26
N GLY A 41 5.67 -3.93 8.05
CA GLY A 41 6.67 -3.83 6.97
C GLY A 41 6.26 -3.00 5.77
N GLY A 42 4.98 -2.58 5.67
CA GLY A 42 4.48 -1.63 4.66
C GLY A 42 3.76 -2.26 3.47
N ASP A 43 3.83 -3.56 3.26
CA ASP A 43 3.29 -4.24 2.07
C ASP A 43 2.27 -5.35 2.38
N ASN A 44 1.67 -5.38 3.58
CA ASN A 44 0.72 -6.44 3.92
C ASN A 44 -0.59 -6.30 3.13
N ILE A 45 -1.06 -7.41 2.54
CA ILE A 45 -2.29 -7.49 1.73
C ILE A 45 -3.25 -8.59 2.19
N SER A 46 -2.96 -9.26 3.32
CA SER A 46 -3.64 -10.50 3.73
C SER A 46 -4.19 -10.48 5.16
N ILE A 47 -3.98 -9.43 5.94
CA ILE A 47 -4.60 -9.35 7.27
C ILE A 47 -6.11 -9.18 7.15
N ILE A 48 -6.85 -10.01 7.89
CA ILE A 48 -8.31 -9.92 8.01
C ILE A 48 -8.63 -9.17 9.28
N GLU A 49 -9.22 -7.98 9.13
CA GLU A 49 -9.63 -7.14 10.25
C GLU A 49 -10.64 -6.07 9.80
N ASP A 50 -11.36 -5.52 10.76
CA ASP A 50 -12.31 -4.44 10.53
C ASP A 50 -11.58 -3.09 10.43
N ASP A 51 -10.82 -2.89 9.34
CA ASP A 51 -10.09 -1.66 9.05
C ASP A 51 -10.34 -1.19 7.60
N ALA A 52 -11.01 -0.05 7.48
CA ALA A 52 -11.33 0.53 6.17
C ALA A 52 -10.08 0.97 5.38
N THR A 53 -8.90 1.10 6.02
CA THR A 53 -7.64 1.41 5.32
C THR A 53 -7.18 0.30 4.39
N LEU A 54 -7.68 -0.94 4.58
CA LEU A 54 -7.35 -2.08 3.72
C LEU A 54 -7.81 -1.88 2.27
N ILE A 55 -8.76 -0.96 2.01
CA ILE A 55 -9.19 -0.55 0.65
C ILE A 55 -8.02 -0.08 -0.22
N PHE A 56 -6.97 0.51 0.37
CA PHE A 56 -5.78 0.98 -0.32
C PHE A 56 -4.76 -0.14 -0.60
N HIS A 57 -4.90 -1.30 0.06
CA HIS A 57 -3.95 -2.40 0.00
C HIS A 57 -4.47 -3.58 -0.79
N ASN A 58 -5.67 -4.06 -0.49
CA ASN A 58 -6.33 -5.15 -1.19
C ASN A 58 -7.85 -4.95 -1.18
N PRO A 59 -8.48 -4.62 -2.32
CA PRO A 59 -9.91 -4.39 -2.35
C PRO A 59 -10.77 -5.59 -1.92
N ALA A 60 -10.26 -6.81 -1.99
CA ALA A 60 -11.00 -8.00 -1.56
C ALA A 60 -11.25 -8.05 -0.04
N LEU A 61 -10.44 -7.34 0.75
CA LEU A 61 -10.51 -7.35 2.22
C LEU A 61 -11.59 -6.42 2.79
N ILE A 62 -12.16 -5.52 1.99
CA ILE A 62 -13.18 -4.59 2.51
C ILE A 62 -14.52 -5.24 2.86
N ASN A 63 -14.71 -6.53 2.49
CA ASN A 63 -15.90 -7.28 2.92
C ASN A 63 -15.95 -7.54 4.43
N ASP A 64 -14.81 -7.50 5.11
CA ASP A 64 -14.70 -7.72 6.55
C ASP A 64 -14.80 -6.41 7.35
N VAL A 65 -15.00 -5.27 6.67
CA VAL A 65 -15.14 -3.95 7.29
C VAL A 65 -16.60 -3.71 7.70
N SER A 66 -16.79 -3.19 8.90
CA SER A 66 -18.11 -2.79 9.43
C SER A 66 -18.83 -1.80 8.50
N ASP A 67 -20.17 -1.97 8.39
CA ASP A 67 -20.99 -1.12 7.53
C ASP A 67 -20.88 0.36 7.93
N ARG A 68 -20.82 1.24 6.93
CA ARG A 68 -20.75 2.69 7.08
C ARG A 68 -19.56 3.17 7.93
N THR A 69 -18.38 2.60 7.70
CA THR A 69 -17.15 3.04 8.35
C THR A 69 -16.47 4.15 7.55
N ILE A 70 -16.18 5.26 8.22
CA ILE A 70 -15.32 6.35 7.75
C ILE A 70 -13.93 6.17 8.33
N ASN A 71 -12.91 6.42 7.53
CA ASN A 71 -11.53 6.38 7.96
C ASN A 71 -10.78 7.63 7.45
N LEU A 72 -9.94 8.21 8.32
CA LEU A 72 -9.07 9.34 8.03
C LEU A 72 -7.64 8.98 8.41
N ASN A 73 -6.69 9.30 7.54
CA ASN A 73 -5.30 8.94 7.71
C ASN A 73 -4.40 10.15 7.47
N TYR A 74 -3.31 10.19 8.20
CA TYR A 74 -2.25 11.16 8.04
C TYR A 74 -0.89 10.49 8.20
N MET A 75 0.06 10.85 7.34
CA MET A 75 1.44 10.36 7.41
C MET A 75 2.41 11.51 7.18
N THR A 76 3.40 11.63 8.05
CA THR A 76 4.58 12.47 7.80
C THR A 76 5.55 11.71 6.90
N TYR A 77 6.13 12.41 5.94
CA TYR A 77 7.12 11.85 5.02
C TYR A 77 8.43 12.65 5.12
N MET A 78 9.25 12.69 4.08
CA MET A 78 10.54 13.38 4.10
C MET A 78 10.39 14.92 3.99
N GLU A 79 11.25 15.68 4.65
CA GLU A 79 11.47 17.13 4.48
C GLU A 79 10.19 17.99 4.47
N GLY A 80 9.25 17.66 5.35
CA GLY A 80 7.97 18.38 5.43
C GLY A 80 6.89 17.90 4.47
N ALA A 81 7.22 16.99 3.56
CA ALA A 81 6.21 16.31 2.75
C ALA A 81 5.27 15.48 3.65
N LYS A 82 4.01 15.43 3.28
CA LYS A 82 2.96 14.74 4.06
C LYS A 82 1.91 14.15 3.14
N THR A 83 1.29 13.07 3.58
CA THR A 83 0.13 12.50 2.91
C THR A 83 -1.06 12.47 3.85
N ALA A 84 -2.22 12.72 3.29
CA ALA A 84 -3.51 12.55 3.94
C ALA A 84 -4.41 11.69 3.05
N SER A 85 -5.24 10.87 3.67
CA SER A 85 -6.21 10.09 2.91
C SER A 85 -7.50 9.89 3.71
N ALA A 86 -8.56 9.58 2.98
CA ALA A 86 -9.85 9.27 3.55
C ALA A 86 -10.46 8.07 2.80
N ALA A 87 -11.24 7.28 3.50
CA ALA A 87 -12.02 6.20 2.94
C ALA A 87 -13.40 6.15 3.59
N PHE A 88 -14.38 5.69 2.81
CA PHE A 88 -15.71 5.35 3.29
C PHE A 88 -16.09 3.99 2.71
N VAL A 89 -16.52 3.08 3.57
CA VAL A 89 -16.90 1.72 3.20
C VAL A 89 -18.35 1.47 3.63
N LYS A 90 -19.12 0.81 2.76
CA LYS A 90 -20.52 0.48 3.01
C LYS A 90 -20.87 -0.87 2.44
N ALA A 91 -21.54 -1.70 3.23
CA ALA A 91 -22.10 -2.97 2.80
C ALA A 91 -23.17 -2.78 1.69
N ALA A 92 -23.17 -3.69 0.71
CA ALA A 92 -24.10 -3.73 -0.42
C ALA A 92 -24.73 -5.11 -0.52
N GLY A 93 -25.76 -5.33 0.27
CA GLY A 93 -26.40 -6.64 0.43
C GLY A 93 -25.58 -7.57 1.35
N GLU A 94 -25.81 -8.88 1.22
CA GLU A 94 -25.20 -9.88 2.12
C GLU A 94 -23.77 -10.27 1.76
N ARG A 95 -23.33 -10.02 0.54
CA ARG A 95 -22.06 -10.51 -0.02
C ARG A 95 -21.18 -9.45 -0.63
N GLY A 96 -21.70 -8.25 -0.82
CA GLY A 96 -21.00 -7.16 -1.49
C GLY A 96 -20.68 -6.03 -0.54
N THR A 97 -19.58 -5.34 -0.81
CA THR A 97 -19.17 -4.12 -0.11
C THR A 97 -18.59 -3.16 -1.13
N TRP A 98 -19.02 -1.91 -1.10
CA TRP A 98 -18.40 -0.88 -1.90
C TRP A 98 -17.73 0.17 -1.02
N GLY A 99 -16.76 0.85 -1.58
CA GLY A 99 -16.09 1.94 -0.90
C GLY A 99 -15.61 3.01 -1.86
N VAL A 100 -15.42 4.19 -1.33
CA VAL A 100 -14.76 5.30 -2.02
C VAL A 100 -13.57 5.74 -1.19
N SER A 101 -12.51 6.15 -1.86
CA SER A 101 -11.30 6.59 -1.18
C SER A 101 -10.63 7.74 -1.94
N ALA A 102 -9.90 8.56 -1.19
CA ALA A 102 -9.06 9.62 -1.73
C ALA A 102 -7.72 9.62 -1.00
N GLN A 103 -6.65 9.88 -1.72
CA GLN A 103 -5.30 10.03 -1.21
C GLN A 103 -4.70 11.32 -1.77
N TYR A 104 -4.09 12.10 -0.91
CA TYR A 104 -3.42 13.37 -1.23
C TYR A 104 -1.98 13.32 -0.74
N MET A 105 -1.05 13.67 -1.60
CA MET A 105 0.36 13.86 -1.28
C MET A 105 0.74 15.31 -1.52
N ASP A 106 1.29 15.95 -0.51
CA ASP A 106 1.86 17.28 -0.55
C ASP A 106 3.37 17.16 -0.37
N TYR A 107 4.13 17.55 -1.36
CA TYR A 107 5.59 17.52 -1.32
C TYR A 107 6.19 18.79 -0.70
N GLY A 108 5.33 19.76 -0.30
CA GLY A 108 5.76 21.05 0.23
C GLY A 108 6.26 22.00 -0.85
N THR A 109 6.99 23.01 -0.42
CA THR A 109 7.59 24.03 -1.30
C THR A 109 9.06 23.71 -1.50
N MET A 110 9.48 23.65 -2.76
CA MET A 110 10.86 23.38 -3.16
C MET A 110 11.48 24.61 -3.81
N LYS A 111 12.78 24.81 -3.60
CA LYS A 111 13.53 25.91 -4.24
C LYS A 111 13.81 25.58 -5.69
N GLU A 112 13.48 26.48 -6.59
CA GLU A 112 13.92 26.42 -7.97
C GLU A 112 15.32 27.03 -8.06
N VAL A 113 16.28 26.25 -8.52
CA VAL A 113 17.67 26.69 -8.67
C VAL A 113 18.14 26.50 -10.10
N SER A 114 18.94 27.45 -10.58
CA SER A 114 19.61 27.35 -11.87
C SER A 114 20.81 26.40 -11.79
N TRP A 115 21.39 26.06 -12.95
CA TRP A 115 22.59 25.22 -13.05
C TRP A 115 23.82 25.78 -12.31
N ASP A 116 23.88 27.10 -12.08
CA ASP A 116 24.91 27.80 -11.31
C ASP A 116 24.57 27.93 -9.81
N ASN A 117 23.54 27.21 -9.35
CA ASN A 117 23.02 27.23 -7.98
C ASN A 117 22.38 28.56 -7.54
N THR A 118 22.04 29.44 -8.48
CA THR A 118 21.29 30.66 -8.21
C THR A 118 19.83 30.34 -7.97
N GLN A 119 19.25 30.77 -6.87
CA GLN A 119 17.82 30.58 -6.58
C GLN A 119 16.98 31.47 -7.52
N LEU A 120 16.13 30.82 -8.34
CA LEU A 120 15.24 31.48 -9.29
C LEU A 120 13.85 31.76 -8.71
N GLY A 121 13.41 30.89 -7.78
CA GLY A 121 12.07 30.97 -7.20
C GLY A 121 11.77 29.78 -6.30
N GLU A 122 10.47 29.55 -6.12
CA GLU A 122 9.94 28.39 -5.40
C GLU A 122 8.82 27.77 -6.19
N PHE A 123 8.69 26.46 -6.11
CA PHE A 123 7.56 25.73 -6.70
C PHE A 123 7.02 24.68 -5.73
N SER A 124 5.82 24.18 -5.96
CA SER A 124 5.19 23.12 -5.19
C SER A 124 4.85 21.94 -6.08
N ALA A 125 4.79 20.75 -5.47
CA ALA A 125 4.29 19.55 -6.13
C ALA A 125 3.23 18.88 -5.24
N ARG A 126 2.23 18.27 -5.90
CA ARG A 126 1.15 17.56 -5.22
C ARG A 126 0.55 16.49 -6.10
N ASP A 127 0.19 15.36 -5.50
CA ASP A 127 -0.51 14.27 -6.16
C ASP A 127 -1.85 14.02 -5.47
N ILE A 128 -2.85 13.69 -6.26
CA ILE A 128 -4.19 13.33 -5.79
C ILE A 128 -4.62 12.05 -6.50
N ALA A 129 -5.13 11.09 -5.74
CA ALA A 129 -5.79 9.91 -6.29
C ALA A 129 -7.17 9.78 -5.67
N VAL A 130 -8.20 9.55 -6.50
CA VAL A 130 -9.55 9.21 -6.05
C VAL A 130 -9.94 7.86 -6.62
N ALA A 131 -10.62 7.04 -5.84
CA ALA A 131 -10.94 5.68 -6.25
C ALA A 131 -12.30 5.22 -5.76
N GLY A 132 -12.93 4.35 -6.56
CA GLY A 132 -14.08 3.57 -6.18
C GLY A 132 -13.72 2.09 -6.16
N SER A 133 -14.12 1.37 -5.12
CA SER A 133 -13.82 -0.04 -4.91
C SER A 133 -15.10 -0.84 -4.70
N TYR A 134 -15.07 -2.08 -5.16
CA TYR A 134 -16.13 -3.05 -4.91
C TYR A 134 -15.52 -4.41 -4.59
N ALA A 135 -15.96 -5.01 -3.49
CA ALA A 135 -15.62 -6.37 -3.11
C ALA A 135 -16.86 -7.25 -3.10
N TYR A 136 -16.66 -8.54 -3.35
CA TYR A 136 -17.71 -9.53 -3.35
C TYR A 136 -17.21 -10.86 -2.77
N ALA A 137 -17.98 -11.42 -1.82
CA ALA A 137 -17.74 -12.75 -1.29
C ALA A 137 -18.18 -13.81 -2.32
N LEU A 138 -17.21 -14.33 -3.07
CA LEU A 138 -17.43 -15.35 -4.10
C LEU A 138 -17.91 -16.69 -3.50
N SER A 139 -17.39 -17.00 -2.32
CA SER A 139 -17.82 -18.14 -1.47
C SER A 139 -17.54 -17.83 -0.01
N ASN A 140 -17.82 -18.76 0.90
CA ASN A 140 -17.52 -18.61 2.33
C ASN A 140 -16.01 -18.48 2.64
N ARG A 141 -15.14 -18.81 1.67
CA ARG A 141 -13.68 -18.76 1.83
C ARG A 141 -12.98 -17.85 0.85
N PHE A 142 -13.63 -17.45 -0.23
CA PHE A 142 -13.04 -16.63 -1.28
C PHE A 142 -13.76 -15.30 -1.40
N SER A 143 -12.98 -14.22 -1.37
CA SER A 143 -13.41 -12.87 -1.70
C SER A 143 -12.60 -12.32 -2.87
N GLY A 144 -13.27 -11.59 -3.75
CA GLY A 144 -12.65 -10.85 -4.85
C GLY A 144 -12.97 -9.37 -4.73
N GLY A 145 -12.08 -8.52 -5.22
CA GLY A 145 -12.30 -7.09 -5.20
C GLY A 145 -11.66 -6.40 -6.41
N ILE A 146 -12.24 -5.26 -6.78
CA ILE A 146 -11.74 -4.38 -7.83
C ILE A 146 -11.77 -2.95 -7.34
N THR A 147 -10.75 -2.18 -7.69
CA THR A 147 -10.69 -0.72 -7.51
C THR A 147 -10.45 -0.05 -8.85
N ALA A 148 -11.23 0.97 -9.17
CA ALA A 148 -10.94 1.90 -10.27
C ALA A 148 -10.44 3.22 -9.70
N ARG A 149 -9.31 3.72 -10.20
CA ARG A 149 -8.62 4.89 -9.67
C ARG A 149 -8.36 5.93 -10.76
N PHE A 150 -8.60 7.18 -10.44
CA PHE A 150 -8.16 8.34 -11.21
C PHE A 150 -7.09 9.08 -10.42
N ILE A 151 -6.02 9.48 -11.12
CA ILE A 151 -4.85 10.12 -10.53
C ILE A 151 -4.62 11.43 -11.26
N THR A 152 -4.31 12.49 -10.53
CA THR A 152 -3.83 13.76 -11.08
C THR A 152 -2.62 14.23 -10.29
N SER A 153 -1.63 14.75 -10.99
CA SER A 153 -0.39 15.26 -10.42
C SER A 153 -0.07 16.63 -10.98
N HIS A 154 0.45 17.49 -10.11
CA HIS A 154 0.89 18.84 -10.45
C HIS A 154 2.29 19.05 -9.93
N ILE A 155 3.21 19.49 -10.77
CA ILE A 155 4.60 19.83 -10.44
C ILE A 155 4.90 21.18 -11.11
N ALA A 156 5.04 22.24 -10.30
CA ALA A 156 5.18 23.61 -10.83
C ALA A 156 4.04 23.97 -11.81
N SER A 157 4.36 24.22 -13.08
CA SER A 157 3.41 24.49 -14.17
C SER A 157 2.93 23.24 -14.91
N TYR A 158 3.55 22.09 -14.68
CA TYR A 158 3.22 20.83 -15.35
C TYR A 158 2.10 20.09 -14.63
N HIS A 159 1.26 19.43 -15.40
CA HIS A 159 0.27 18.54 -14.81
C HIS A 159 0.04 17.29 -15.66
N SER A 160 -0.19 16.18 -14.97
CA SER A 160 -0.36 14.87 -15.56
C SER A 160 -1.61 14.20 -14.97
N MET A 161 -2.18 13.26 -15.74
CA MET A 161 -3.34 12.47 -15.32
C MET A 161 -3.14 11.01 -15.70
N ALA A 162 -3.66 10.11 -14.86
CA ALA A 162 -3.61 8.68 -15.12
C ALA A 162 -4.88 7.98 -14.62
N VAL A 163 -5.09 6.77 -15.14
CA VAL A 163 -6.12 5.84 -14.65
C VAL A 163 -5.45 4.52 -14.29
N GLY A 164 -5.98 3.86 -13.28
CA GLY A 164 -5.47 2.58 -12.82
C GLY A 164 -6.59 1.70 -12.30
N ILE A 165 -6.37 0.40 -12.35
CA ILE A 165 -7.26 -0.63 -11.79
C ILE A 165 -6.44 -1.48 -10.84
N ASP A 166 -6.99 -1.78 -9.66
CA ASP A 166 -6.43 -2.79 -8.76
C ASP A 166 -7.38 -4.00 -8.74
N LEU A 167 -6.81 -5.19 -8.76
CA LEU A 167 -7.53 -6.45 -8.64
C LEU A 167 -7.03 -7.19 -7.42
N GLY A 168 -7.93 -7.62 -6.55
CA GLY A 168 -7.62 -8.34 -5.33
C GLY A 168 -8.36 -9.66 -5.23
N LEU A 169 -7.69 -10.67 -4.70
CA LEU A 169 -8.26 -11.94 -4.30
C LEU A 169 -7.79 -12.27 -2.88
N ASN A 170 -8.69 -12.83 -2.09
CA ASN A 170 -8.38 -13.36 -0.78
C ASN A 170 -9.03 -14.74 -0.60
N TYR A 171 -8.27 -15.65 -0.02
CA TYR A 171 -8.73 -16.93 0.50
C TYR A 171 -8.56 -16.93 2.01
N TYR A 172 -9.64 -17.08 2.76
CA TYR A 172 -9.63 -17.11 4.21
C TYR A 172 -10.20 -18.43 4.74
N LEU A 173 -9.41 -19.09 5.58
CA LEU A 173 -9.79 -20.31 6.28
C LEU A 173 -9.95 -19.99 7.76
N GLU A 174 -11.19 -19.75 8.18
CA GLU A 174 -11.55 -19.30 9.52
C GLU A 174 -11.10 -20.29 10.61
N GLU A 175 -11.26 -21.61 10.38
CA GLU A 175 -10.93 -22.64 11.36
C GLU A 175 -9.43 -22.65 11.75
N SER A 176 -8.57 -22.17 10.89
CA SER A 176 -7.12 -22.07 11.12
C SER A 176 -6.61 -20.65 11.19
N GLU A 177 -7.49 -19.66 11.07
CA GLU A 177 -7.16 -18.24 10.95
C GLU A 177 -6.03 -17.97 9.93
N LEU A 178 -6.10 -18.65 8.78
CA LEU A 178 -5.16 -18.54 7.68
C LEU A 178 -5.77 -17.73 6.55
N SER A 179 -5.13 -16.64 6.18
CA SER A 179 -5.48 -15.83 5.02
C SER A 179 -4.36 -15.85 3.98
N ILE A 180 -4.72 -16.02 2.71
CA ILE A 180 -3.81 -15.96 1.56
C ILE A 180 -4.39 -15.01 0.55
N SER A 181 -3.60 -14.05 0.08
CA SER A 181 -4.04 -13.04 -0.87
C SER A 181 -3.11 -12.92 -2.06
N ALA A 182 -3.71 -12.49 -3.18
CA ALA A 182 -3.00 -12.04 -4.37
C ALA A 182 -3.59 -10.72 -4.85
N VAL A 183 -2.75 -9.77 -5.21
CA VAL A 183 -3.16 -8.44 -5.66
C VAL A 183 -2.33 -8.02 -6.86
N ALA A 184 -3.00 -7.43 -7.86
CA ALA A 184 -2.38 -6.68 -8.93
C ALA A 184 -2.80 -5.22 -8.78
N LYS A 185 -1.86 -4.33 -8.46
CA LYS A 185 -2.13 -2.90 -8.22
C LYS A 185 -1.67 -2.05 -9.40
N ASN A 186 -2.42 -0.98 -9.63
CA ASN A 186 -2.07 0.05 -10.61
C ASN A 186 -1.93 -0.52 -12.04
N LEU A 187 -2.85 -1.39 -12.46
CA LEU A 187 -2.98 -1.80 -13.86
C LEU A 187 -3.57 -0.64 -14.67
N GLY A 188 -2.76 0.04 -15.49
CA GLY A 188 -3.21 1.20 -16.24
C GLY A 188 -2.08 2.05 -16.79
N GLY A 189 -2.31 3.34 -16.95
CA GLY A 189 -1.32 4.26 -17.50
C GLY A 189 -1.76 5.72 -17.45
N GLN A 190 -0.86 6.60 -17.86
CA GLN A 190 -1.17 8.01 -18.03
C GLN A 190 -2.13 8.20 -19.21
N ILE A 191 -3.09 9.09 -19.04
CA ILE A 191 -3.98 9.61 -20.10
C ILE A 191 -3.57 11.02 -20.53
N LYS A 192 -2.76 11.69 -19.70
CA LYS A 192 -2.08 12.95 -20.02
C LYS A 192 -0.71 12.92 -19.37
N ALA A 193 0.36 13.10 -20.18
CA ALA A 193 1.73 13.23 -19.71
C ALA A 193 2.00 14.63 -19.10
N TYR A 194 3.08 14.79 -18.36
CA TYR A 194 3.54 16.10 -17.88
C TYR A 194 4.03 16.98 -19.04
N ASP A 195 4.68 16.35 -20.00
CA ASP A 195 5.21 16.92 -21.23
C ASP A 195 4.86 15.98 -22.39
N ASP A 196 5.71 15.80 -23.36
CA ASP A 196 5.44 15.01 -24.57
C ASP A 196 5.57 13.49 -24.33
N GLU A 197 6.28 13.04 -23.27
CA GLU A 197 6.55 11.63 -23.00
C GLU A 197 5.67 11.06 -21.89
N PHE A 198 5.06 9.89 -22.17
CA PHE A 198 4.26 9.15 -21.20
C PHE A 198 5.14 8.29 -20.28
N GLU A 199 4.95 8.45 -18.99
CA GLU A 199 5.62 7.65 -17.96
C GLU A 199 4.74 6.50 -17.51
N ARG A 200 5.36 5.43 -17.02
CA ARG A 200 4.65 4.28 -16.48
C ARG A 200 4.12 4.58 -15.09
N ILE A 201 2.95 4.06 -14.76
CA ILE A 201 2.46 4.04 -13.37
C ILE A 201 3.07 2.82 -12.62
N PRO A 202 3.16 2.87 -11.27
CA PRO A 202 3.89 1.88 -10.49
C PRO A 202 3.11 0.56 -10.35
N LEU A 203 3.05 -0.24 -11.43
CA LEU A 203 2.50 -1.59 -11.40
C LEU A 203 3.13 -2.41 -10.29
N ASP A 204 2.32 -3.14 -9.52
CA ASP A 204 2.79 -3.98 -8.44
C ASP A 204 1.96 -5.26 -8.33
N LEU A 205 2.61 -6.39 -8.55
CA LEU A 205 2.04 -7.72 -8.34
C LEU A 205 2.51 -8.24 -6.97
N GLN A 206 1.55 -8.60 -6.13
CA GLN A 206 1.81 -9.01 -4.76
C GLN A 206 1.13 -10.34 -4.43
N VAL A 207 1.78 -11.15 -3.60
CA VAL A 207 1.19 -12.29 -2.92
C VAL A 207 1.56 -12.24 -1.44
N GLY A 208 0.63 -12.61 -0.60
CA GLY A 208 0.85 -12.54 0.85
C GLY A 208 0.04 -13.58 1.60
N PHE A 209 0.50 -13.89 2.78
CA PHE A 209 -0.26 -14.68 3.72
C PHE A 209 -0.19 -14.09 5.13
N SER A 210 -1.21 -14.36 5.93
CA SER A 210 -1.27 -14.05 7.36
C SER A 210 -1.85 -15.25 8.09
N LYS A 211 -1.29 -15.57 9.24
CA LYS A 211 -1.77 -16.67 10.08
C LYS A 211 -1.68 -16.29 11.55
N ARG A 212 -2.80 -16.38 12.24
CA ARG A 212 -2.85 -16.32 13.69
C ARG A 212 -2.61 -17.72 14.24
N LEU A 213 -1.75 -17.83 15.24
CA LEU A 213 -1.52 -19.08 15.93
C LEU A 213 -2.68 -19.36 16.90
N LEU A 214 -3.28 -20.53 16.78
CA LEU A 214 -4.36 -20.96 17.68
C LEU A 214 -3.84 -21.00 19.12
N ASN A 215 -4.66 -20.52 20.05
CA ASN A 215 -4.33 -20.43 21.49
C ASN A 215 -3.08 -19.57 21.79
N SER A 216 -2.75 -18.63 20.91
CA SER A 216 -1.63 -17.70 21.07
C SER A 216 -2.06 -16.29 20.73
N PRO A 217 -1.48 -15.27 21.37
CA PRO A 217 -1.71 -13.89 20.99
C PRO A 217 -0.95 -13.46 19.71
N LEU A 218 -0.24 -14.38 19.05
CA LEU A 218 0.63 -14.05 17.94
C LEU A 218 -0.05 -14.31 16.58
N ARG A 219 0.09 -13.33 15.67
CA ARG A 219 -0.21 -13.46 14.25
C ARG A 219 1.04 -13.12 13.47
N PHE A 220 1.39 -13.93 12.49
CA PHE A 220 2.50 -13.71 11.58
C PHE A 220 1.97 -13.42 10.18
N SER A 221 2.70 -12.59 9.45
CA SER A 221 2.41 -12.28 8.06
C SER A 221 3.68 -12.20 7.23
N ALA A 222 3.55 -12.51 5.95
CA ALA A 222 4.59 -12.27 4.97
C ALA A 222 3.95 -11.91 3.63
N THR A 223 4.55 -10.94 2.96
CA THR A 223 4.10 -10.48 1.63
C THR A 223 5.32 -10.38 0.72
N MET A 224 5.19 -10.89 -0.48
CA MET A 224 6.11 -10.64 -1.58
C MET A 224 5.48 -9.59 -2.49
N SER A 225 6.15 -8.47 -2.67
CA SER A 225 5.71 -7.34 -3.50
C SER A 225 6.61 -7.17 -4.72
N ARG A 226 6.12 -6.40 -5.72
CA ARG A 226 6.82 -6.09 -6.98
C ARG A 226 7.26 -7.34 -7.74
N LEU A 227 6.44 -8.38 -7.79
CA LEU A 227 6.71 -9.63 -8.50
C LEU A 227 6.76 -9.45 -10.03
N ASN A 228 6.44 -8.29 -10.53
CA ASN A 228 6.60 -7.86 -11.93
C ASN A 228 8.01 -7.32 -12.24
N ASP A 229 8.89 -7.17 -11.25
CA ASP A 229 10.25 -6.61 -11.40
C ASP A 229 11.26 -7.52 -10.68
N TRP A 230 11.95 -8.35 -11.45
CA TRP A 230 12.94 -9.31 -10.96
C TRP A 230 14.39 -8.82 -11.09
N SER A 231 14.61 -7.52 -11.28
CA SER A 231 15.95 -6.90 -11.29
C SER A 231 16.65 -7.03 -9.92
N TYR A 232 15.86 -7.27 -8.86
CA TYR A 232 16.34 -7.48 -7.50
C TYR A 232 16.35 -8.95 -7.11
N GLY A 233 17.26 -9.33 -6.20
CA GLY A 233 17.26 -10.68 -5.64
C GLY A 233 15.99 -10.97 -4.83
N ILE A 234 15.54 -12.22 -4.85
CA ILE A 234 14.25 -12.69 -4.29
C ILE A 234 13.98 -12.21 -2.86
N GLY A 235 14.99 -12.10 -2.01
CA GLY A 235 14.85 -11.60 -0.63
C GLY A 235 14.37 -10.15 -0.55
N LYS A 236 14.64 -9.33 -1.57
CA LYS A 236 14.24 -7.91 -1.59
C LYS A 236 12.76 -7.72 -1.92
N HIS A 237 12.06 -8.76 -2.34
CA HIS A 237 10.61 -8.74 -2.54
C HIS A 237 9.83 -9.01 -1.25
N LEU A 238 10.51 -9.46 -0.19
CA LEU A 238 9.88 -9.94 1.03
C LEU A 238 9.71 -8.82 2.06
N SER A 239 8.49 -8.75 2.63
CA SER A 239 8.16 -8.06 3.87
C SER A 239 7.57 -9.06 4.84
N VAL A 240 7.99 -9.02 6.11
CA VAL A 240 7.49 -9.89 7.17
C VAL A 240 6.97 -9.06 8.33
N GLY A 241 5.94 -9.55 8.99
CA GLY A 241 5.35 -8.89 10.15
C GLY A 241 4.87 -9.86 11.20
N ALA A 242 4.79 -9.37 12.42
CA ALA A 242 4.22 -10.08 13.56
C ALA A 242 3.37 -9.13 14.40
N ASP A 243 2.19 -9.61 14.80
CA ASP A 243 1.31 -8.96 15.75
C ASP A 243 1.31 -9.70 17.08
N LEU A 244 1.30 -8.93 18.15
CA LEU A 244 1.01 -9.36 19.50
C LEU A 244 -0.39 -8.83 19.86
N ILE A 245 -1.40 -9.67 19.78
CA ILE A 245 -2.81 -9.33 20.05
C ILE A 245 -3.04 -9.49 21.55
N LEU A 246 -2.93 -8.39 22.30
CA LEU A 246 -3.05 -8.37 23.76
C LEU A 246 -4.49 -8.58 24.23
N SER A 247 -5.45 -8.07 23.44
CA SER A 247 -6.89 -8.22 23.67
C SER A 247 -7.64 -8.02 22.34
N PRO A 248 -8.96 -8.26 22.28
CA PRO A 248 -9.75 -7.91 21.09
C PRO A 248 -9.67 -6.42 20.70
N THR A 249 -9.25 -5.56 21.65
CA THR A 249 -9.21 -4.11 21.47
C THR A 249 -7.81 -3.55 21.30
N ILE A 250 -6.74 -4.29 21.66
CA ILE A 250 -5.36 -3.75 21.67
C ILE A 250 -4.41 -4.74 21.02
N TYR A 251 -3.63 -4.27 20.07
CA TYR A 251 -2.50 -5.00 19.51
C TYR A 251 -1.23 -4.16 19.46
N LEU A 252 -0.09 -4.83 19.41
CA LEU A 252 1.20 -4.28 19.04
C LEU A 252 1.70 -5.01 17.80
N ALA A 253 2.37 -4.31 16.91
CA ALA A 253 2.88 -4.86 15.66
C ALA A 253 4.33 -4.48 15.43
N ALA A 254 5.09 -5.40 14.84
CA ALA A 254 6.44 -5.16 14.36
C ALA A 254 6.62 -5.82 13.00
N GLY A 255 7.43 -5.22 12.14
CA GLY A 255 7.67 -5.73 10.79
C GLY A 255 9.04 -5.36 10.26
N TYR A 256 9.43 -6.08 9.22
CA TYR A 256 10.69 -5.84 8.54
C TYR A 256 10.51 -5.95 7.02
N ASN A 257 10.98 -4.93 6.30
CA ASN A 257 10.98 -4.87 4.85
C ASN A 257 12.41 -4.97 4.33
N PHE A 258 12.73 -6.08 3.69
CA PHE A 258 14.08 -6.37 3.22
C PHE A 258 14.51 -5.45 2.07
N ARG A 259 13.58 -5.02 1.21
CA ARG A 259 13.86 -4.08 0.12
C ARG A 259 14.23 -2.72 0.68
N ARG A 260 13.38 -2.16 1.54
CA ARG A 260 13.59 -0.87 2.18
C ARG A 260 14.91 -0.82 2.93
N ALA A 261 15.25 -1.87 3.67
CA ALA A 261 16.55 -2.02 4.34
C ALA A 261 17.72 -1.97 3.34
N SER A 262 17.56 -2.56 2.16
CA SER A 262 18.59 -2.59 1.13
C SER A 262 18.73 -1.28 0.35
N GLU A 263 17.61 -0.63 0.00
CA GLU A 263 17.58 0.62 -0.77
C GLU A 263 18.09 1.82 0.05
N MET A 264 17.94 1.76 1.38
CA MET A 264 18.36 2.83 2.31
C MET A 264 19.69 2.57 2.99
N LYS A 265 20.54 1.71 2.44
CA LYS A 265 21.91 1.53 2.94
C LYS A 265 22.74 2.77 2.64
N ILE A 266 23.47 3.22 3.64
CA ILE A 266 24.49 4.27 3.53
C ILE A 266 25.84 3.59 3.74
N SER A 267 26.77 3.79 2.81
CA SER A 267 28.15 3.34 2.94
C SER A 267 29.00 4.53 3.39
N ASP A 268 29.65 4.40 4.51
CA ASP A 268 30.63 5.34 5.03
C ASP A 268 31.99 4.66 5.29
N SER A 269 32.92 5.39 5.88
CA SER A 269 34.27 4.87 6.21
C SER A 269 34.25 3.74 7.25
N GLU A 270 33.16 3.56 7.98
CA GLU A 270 33.00 2.52 9.03
C GLU A 270 32.27 1.27 8.50
N GLY A 271 31.70 1.33 7.28
CA GLY A 271 31.03 0.22 6.62
C GLY A 271 29.65 0.57 6.08
N GLU A 272 28.88 -0.48 5.74
CA GLU A 272 27.49 -0.34 5.29
C GLU A 272 26.50 -0.41 6.46
N SER A 273 25.65 0.61 6.59
CA SER A 273 24.56 0.63 7.57
C SER A 273 23.22 0.96 6.92
N SER A 274 22.19 0.20 7.25
CA SER A 274 20.80 0.50 6.85
C SER A 274 20.07 1.40 7.85
N HIS A 275 20.72 1.77 8.96
CA HIS A 275 20.15 2.59 10.05
C HIS A 275 18.73 2.13 10.46
N SER A 276 18.50 0.82 10.54
CA SER A 276 17.19 0.20 10.85
C SER A 276 16.06 0.55 9.87
N ALA A 277 16.39 0.97 8.64
CA ALA A 277 15.41 1.42 7.66
C ALA A 277 14.38 0.33 7.28
N GLY A 278 14.72 -0.95 7.42
CA GLY A 278 13.77 -2.06 7.22
C GLY A 278 12.75 -2.23 8.35
N LEU A 279 13.04 -1.76 9.56
CA LEU A 279 12.21 -1.97 10.73
C LEU A 279 10.96 -1.07 10.70
N SER A 280 9.85 -1.62 11.17
CA SER A 280 8.59 -0.92 11.41
C SER A 280 8.01 -1.36 12.74
N LEU A 281 7.31 -0.46 13.42
CA LEU A 281 6.63 -0.72 14.68
C LEU A 281 5.28 -0.03 14.66
N GLY A 282 4.33 -0.54 15.44
CA GLY A 282 3.05 0.12 15.61
C GLY A 282 2.15 -0.57 16.61
N GLY A 283 0.95 -0.07 16.69
CA GLY A 283 -0.08 -0.62 17.55
C GLY A 283 -1.42 0.07 17.30
N GLY A 284 -2.47 -0.51 17.84
CA GLY A 284 -3.81 0.02 17.66
C GLY A 284 -4.72 -0.25 18.83
N LEU A 285 -5.72 0.61 18.92
CA LEU A 285 -6.85 0.53 19.82
C LEU A 285 -8.12 0.46 18.97
N SER A 286 -8.89 -0.64 19.13
CA SER A 286 -10.14 -0.86 18.40
C SER A 286 -11.28 -0.96 19.42
N LEU A 287 -12.09 0.10 19.53
CA LEU A 287 -13.34 0.14 20.27
C LEU A 287 -14.49 -0.20 19.29
N GLU A 288 -15.69 -0.41 19.80
CA GLU A 288 -16.85 -0.80 18.96
C GLU A 288 -17.07 0.11 17.74
N ARG A 289 -16.97 1.42 17.94
CA ARG A 289 -17.21 2.41 16.87
C ARG A 289 -15.99 3.25 16.51
N PHE A 290 -15.00 3.30 17.36
CA PHE A 290 -13.83 4.15 17.20
C PHE A 290 -12.57 3.31 17.19
N LYS A 291 -11.71 3.52 16.19
CA LYS A 291 -10.43 2.83 16.06
C LYS A 291 -9.33 3.85 15.86
N LEU A 292 -8.20 3.64 16.52
CA LEU A 292 -6.99 4.44 16.39
C LEU A 292 -5.81 3.51 16.17
N HIS A 293 -5.10 3.69 15.07
CA HIS A 293 -3.88 2.94 14.77
C HIS A 293 -2.73 3.91 14.56
N ILE A 294 -1.56 3.56 15.07
CA ILE A 294 -0.34 4.35 14.95
C ILE A 294 0.75 3.41 14.43
N GLY A 295 1.46 3.86 13.39
CA GLY A 295 2.59 3.14 12.79
C GLY A 295 3.81 4.06 12.69
N TYR A 296 4.97 3.46 12.91
CA TYR A 296 6.27 4.10 12.77
C TYR A 296 7.12 3.27 11.83
N ALA A 297 7.70 3.93 10.83
CA ALA A 297 8.65 3.32 9.92
C ALA A 297 9.54 4.39 9.29
N LYS A 298 10.62 3.95 8.65
CA LYS A 298 11.51 4.84 7.92
C LYS A 298 11.31 4.62 6.41
N TYR A 299 10.77 5.61 5.72
CA TYR A 299 10.53 5.58 4.26
C TYR A 299 11.49 6.47 3.48
N HIS A 300 12.39 7.18 4.17
CA HIS A 300 13.46 7.95 3.59
C HIS A 300 14.70 7.91 4.50
N VAL A 301 15.89 7.99 3.93
CA VAL A 301 17.16 7.89 4.69
C VAL A 301 17.32 8.96 5.77
N SER A 302 16.83 10.18 5.51
CA SER A 302 16.97 11.33 6.42
C SER A 302 15.79 11.52 7.38
N ALA A 303 14.67 10.79 7.21
CA ALA A 303 13.46 11.09 7.97
C ALA A 303 12.73 9.82 8.44
N ASN A 304 12.15 9.92 9.62
CA ASN A 304 11.22 8.93 10.15
C ASN A 304 9.79 9.34 9.77
N SER A 305 8.96 8.34 9.51
CA SER A 305 7.55 8.56 9.19
C SER A 305 6.67 8.06 10.31
N LEU A 306 5.71 8.89 10.70
CA LEU A 306 4.63 8.56 11.62
C LEU A 306 3.32 8.50 10.82
N ILE A 307 2.58 7.42 10.99
CA ILE A 307 1.29 7.19 10.33
C ILE A 307 0.24 7.08 11.43
N ILE A 308 -0.85 7.81 11.28
CA ILE A 308 -1.98 7.80 12.20
C ILE A 308 -3.25 7.53 11.39
N ASN A 309 -4.01 6.54 11.80
CA ASN A 309 -5.33 6.25 11.24
C ASN A 309 -6.40 6.38 12.31
N VAL A 310 -7.49 7.01 11.96
CA VAL A 310 -8.68 7.14 12.80
C VAL A 310 -9.87 6.65 12.01
N SER A 311 -10.61 5.69 12.56
CA SER A 311 -11.84 5.17 11.96
C SER A 311 -13.03 5.37 12.89
N TYR A 312 -14.19 5.59 12.28
CA TYR A 312 -15.47 5.69 12.99
C TYR A 312 -16.58 4.97 12.22
N THR A 313 -17.28 4.07 12.90
CA THR A 313 -18.45 3.35 12.36
C THR A 313 -19.72 4.06 12.79
N LEU A 314 -20.55 4.46 11.81
CA LEU A 314 -21.80 5.25 11.97
C LEU A 314 -22.94 4.43 12.58
#